data_ec35aca69f1fa21b781c4c834045e48c
#
_entry.id   ec35aca69f1fa21b781c4c834045e48c
#
_cell.length_a   1.000
_cell.length_b   1.000
_cell.length_c   1.000
_cell.angle_alpha   90.00
_cell.angle_beta   90.00
_cell.angle_gamma   90.00
#
_symmetry.space_group_name_H-M   'P 1'
#
loop_
_entity.id
_entity.type
_entity.pdbx_description
1 polymer ?
#
loop_
_entity_poly.entity_id
_entity_poly.type
_entity_poly.pdbx_seq_one_letter_code
_entity_poly.pdbx_strand_id
1 'polypeptide(L)'
;MISLETYILITISSPLIVFLVTPLLSKNPNLRDLLGPLGGVISSYGAIEIMNAVLEGQIPKLDILDIADGIKIGFEITPLGAIFGLVASILWIFAAIYSVGYMRGNQEKNQTRFYTFYAMAVHAALCIAYSGDLLTLFIFYEVLTFSTYPLVAHKQNELAQKAGRLYMSILVGSSVIFLLPAIICVWVLTGSLDMSKNGVLEGNLNPEYAPYLLAMFAFGIGKAALIPIHKWLPAAMVAPTPVSALLHAVAVVKAGVFTMLLILTNVFGIDFLSKTGASTWLIWLASFTLLITSIIAIYKDDIKARLAYSTISQLSYITLGGALASAMATQGAVLHIVTHAAGKITLFFVAGAIYVGAKMSKISELNGHGKSMPLIFLAFFIGSLSIIGVPPMAGSWSKFFLMLGAAESGHLFVLVVFSISTILNAYYLMEIPARAFFLKKDREIKVKMPTLITIPIICTCFLTIILFFAMEPFQKLTSIMVN
;
A
#
# COMPACT_ATOMS: atom_id res chain seq x y z
N MET A 1 20.57 -14.58 -22.61
CA MET A 1 19.67 -14.38 -21.43
C MET A 1 19.92 -12.98 -20.90
N ILE A 2 18.90 -12.20 -20.60
CA ILE A 2 19.02 -10.87 -19.97
C ILE A 2 19.49 -11.09 -18.54
N SER A 3 20.42 -10.28 -18.02
CA SER A 3 20.89 -10.42 -16.64
C SER A 3 19.85 -9.98 -15.61
N LEU A 4 19.90 -10.51 -14.39
CA LEU A 4 18.99 -10.12 -13.29
C LEU A 4 19.10 -8.63 -12.95
N GLU A 5 20.31 -8.08 -13.00
CA GLU A 5 20.56 -6.65 -12.83
C GLU A 5 19.79 -5.81 -13.84
N THR A 6 19.73 -6.27 -15.11
CA THR A 6 18.98 -5.59 -16.16
C THR A 6 17.47 -5.59 -15.85
N TYR A 7 16.91 -6.66 -15.30
CA TYR A 7 15.50 -6.68 -14.90
C TYR A 7 15.21 -5.71 -13.74
N ILE A 8 16.14 -5.58 -12.77
CA ILE A 8 16.05 -4.55 -11.72
C ILE A 8 16.01 -3.16 -12.37
N LEU A 9 16.97 -2.87 -13.25
CA LEU A 9 17.04 -1.59 -13.95
C LEU A 9 15.79 -1.31 -14.79
N ILE A 10 15.28 -2.28 -15.55
CA ILE A 10 14.03 -2.14 -16.33
C ILE A 10 12.88 -1.73 -15.40
N THR A 11 12.74 -2.43 -14.28
CA THR A 11 11.63 -2.22 -13.36
C THR A 11 11.64 -0.84 -12.73
N ILE A 12 12.78 -0.39 -12.20
CA ILE A 12 12.88 0.89 -11.49
C ILE A 12 13.05 2.07 -12.44
N SER A 13 13.74 1.91 -13.58
CA SER A 13 13.98 3.01 -14.51
C SER A 13 12.77 3.36 -15.38
N SER A 14 11.88 2.40 -15.65
CA SER A 14 10.68 2.66 -16.45
C SER A 14 9.84 3.84 -15.90
N PRO A 15 9.42 3.88 -14.63
CA PRO A 15 8.69 5.02 -14.10
C PRO A 15 9.57 6.30 -13.98
N LEU A 16 10.89 6.17 -13.80
CA LEU A 16 11.80 7.31 -13.83
C LEU A 16 11.85 7.95 -15.21
N ILE A 17 11.91 7.15 -16.28
CA ILE A 17 11.85 7.64 -17.65
C ILE A 17 10.50 8.34 -17.91
N VAL A 18 9.40 7.75 -17.47
CA VAL A 18 8.07 8.39 -17.57
C VAL A 18 8.05 9.74 -16.83
N PHE A 19 8.64 9.84 -15.65
CA PHE A 19 8.78 11.10 -14.90
C PHE A 19 9.54 12.16 -15.72
N LEU A 20 10.67 11.80 -16.32
CA LEU A 20 11.52 12.73 -17.07
C LEU A 20 10.89 13.15 -18.41
N VAL A 21 10.20 12.24 -19.10
CA VAL A 21 9.65 12.48 -20.45
C VAL A 21 8.28 13.18 -20.39
N THR A 22 7.47 12.95 -19.35
CA THR A 22 6.11 13.51 -19.23
C THR A 22 6.06 15.04 -19.41
N PRO A 23 6.94 15.86 -18.78
CA PRO A 23 6.94 17.31 -18.96
C PRO A 23 7.20 17.74 -20.40
N LEU A 24 8.06 17.00 -21.12
CA LEU A 24 8.43 17.29 -22.52
C LEU A 24 7.23 17.11 -23.48
N LEU A 25 6.30 16.22 -23.13
CA LEU A 25 5.08 15.94 -23.89
C LEU A 25 3.87 16.77 -23.45
N SER A 26 4.07 17.85 -22.71
CA SER A 26 2.99 18.72 -22.21
C SER A 26 2.07 19.26 -23.29
N LYS A 27 2.60 19.52 -24.50
CA LYS A 27 1.85 20.00 -25.67
C LYS A 27 1.08 18.90 -26.41
N ASN A 28 1.38 17.62 -26.18
CA ASN A 28 0.76 16.47 -26.83
C ASN A 28 0.05 15.57 -25.78
N PRO A 29 -1.16 15.93 -25.31
CA PRO A 29 -1.82 15.25 -24.21
C PRO A 29 -2.02 13.74 -24.43
N ASN A 30 -2.26 13.31 -25.66
CA ASN A 30 -2.49 11.90 -25.97
C ASN A 30 -1.22 11.06 -25.82
N LEU A 31 -0.07 11.55 -26.31
CA LEU A 31 1.22 10.87 -26.12
C LEU A 31 1.64 10.89 -24.66
N ARG A 32 1.49 12.05 -23.98
CA ARG A 32 1.78 12.18 -22.55
C ARG A 32 1.00 11.14 -21.73
N ASP A 33 -0.30 11.01 -22.00
CA ASP A 33 -1.19 10.14 -21.22
C ASP A 33 -0.94 8.65 -21.48
N LEU A 34 -0.30 8.29 -22.61
CA LEU A 34 0.09 6.93 -22.94
C LEU A 34 1.35 6.46 -22.20
N LEU A 35 2.22 7.39 -21.77
CA LEU A 35 3.48 7.05 -21.10
C LEU A 35 3.30 6.23 -19.84
N GLY A 36 2.32 6.60 -19.00
CA GLY A 36 2.06 5.89 -17.73
C GLY A 36 1.69 4.42 -17.93
N PRO A 37 0.67 4.08 -18.75
CA PRO A 37 0.33 2.70 -19.07
C PRO A 37 1.49 1.89 -19.68
N LEU A 38 2.22 2.48 -20.64
CA LEU A 38 3.38 1.81 -21.26
C LEU A 38 4.50 1.56 -20.26
N GLY A 39 4.83 2.58 -19.43
CA GLY A 39 5.80 2.43 -18.35
C GLY A 39 5.40 1.34 -17.36
N GLY A 40 4.10 1.23 -17.04
CA GLY A 40 3.57 0.18 -16.20
C GLY A 40 3.76 -1.23 -16.77
N VAL A 41 3.53 -1.40 -18.08
CA VAL A 41 3.74 -2.68 -18.77
C VAL A 41 5.23 -3.07 -18.76
N ILE A 42 6.13 -2.13 -19.08
CA ILE A 42 7.58 -2.36 -19.07
C ILE A 42 8.07 -2.72 -17.66
N SER A 43 7.64 -1.96 -16.66
CA SER A 43 8.00 -2.21 -15.26
C SER A 43 7.47 -3.56 -14.77
N SER A 44 6.23 -3.94 -15.15
CA SER A 44 5.63 -5.23 -14.80
C SER A 44 6.37 -6.41 -15.41
N TYR A 45 6.86 -6.28 -16.64
CA TYR A 45 7.68 -7.30 -17.28
C TYR A 45 8.94 -7.61 -16.45
N GLY A 46 9.71 -6.58 -16.08
CA GLY A 46 10.89 -6.77 -15.22
C GLY A 46 10.54 -7.35 -13.85
N ALA A 47 9.44 -6.88 -13.24
CA ALA A 47 9.00 -7.38 -11.93
C ALA A 47 8.56 -8.85 -11.96
N ILE A 48 7.96 -9.33 -13.06
CA ILE A 48 7.60 -10.75 -13.25
C ILE A 48 8.87 -11.61 -13.34
N GLU A 49 9.87 -11.20 -14.11
CA GLU A 49 11.12 -11.95 -14.25
C GLU A 49 11.90 -12.00 -12.92
N ILE A 50 11.91 -10.88 -12.17
CA ILE A 50 12.47 -10.85 -10.81
C ILE A 50 11.74 -11.82 -9.89
N MET A 51 10.39 -11.82 -9.91
CA MET A 51 9.62 -12.74 -9.09
C MET A 51 9.93 -14.20 -9.42
N ASN A 52 10.04 -14.55 -10.72
CA ASN A 52 10.39 -15.89 -11.16
C ASN A 52 11.79 -16.29 -10.64
N ALA A 53 12.78 -15.42 -10.76
CA ALA A 53 14.13 -15.65 -10.26
C ALA A 53 14.15 -15.91 -8.73
N VAL A 54 13.38 -15.13 -7.95
CA VAL A 54 13.29 -15.31 -6.50
C VAL A 54 12.56 -16.62 -6.14
N LEU A 55 11.56 -17.04 -6.93
CA LEU A 55 10.88 -18.33 -6.77
C LEU A 55 11.82 -19.53 -7.05
N GLU A 56 12.83 -19.33 -7.90
CA GLU A 56 13.90 -20.30 -8.17
C GLU A 56 15.03 -20.28 -7.13
N GLY A 57 14.92 -19.42 -6.11
CA GLY A 57 15.91 -19.30 -5.05
C GLY A 57 17.09 -18.38 -5.37
N GLN A 58 17.00 -17.59 -6.46
CA GLN A 58 18.02 -16.59 -6.80
C GLN A 58 17.76 -15.31 -5.99
N ILE A 59 18.84 -14.56 -5.71
CA ILE A 59 18.78 -13.26 -5.05
C ILE A 59 19.27 -12.20 -6.04
N PRO A 60 18.35 -11.57 -6.80
CA PRO A 60 18.74 -10.49 -7.71
C PRO A 60 19.32 -9.31 -6.94
N LYS A 61 20.51 -8.83 -7.37
CA LYS A 61 21.26 -7.78 -6.68
C LYS A 61 21.85 -6.78 -7.68
N LEU A 62 21.89 -5.53 -7.27
CA LEU A 62 22.50 -4.43 -8.03
C LEU A 62 23.11 -3.42 -7.05
N ASP A 63 24.42 -3.43 -6.91
CA ASP A 63 25.16 -2.44 -6.13
C ASP A 63 25.39 -1.19 -7.00
N ILE A 64 25.10 -0.01 -6.44
CA ILE A 64 25.23 1.28 -7.15
C ILE A 64 26.43 2.05 -6.64
N LEU A 65 26.58 2.21 -5.33
CA LEU A 65 27.60 3.06 -4.72
C LEU A 65 27.94 2.59 -3.30
N ASP A 66 29.22 2.36 -3.05
CA ASP A 66 29.76 2.22 -1.70
C ASP A 66 30.14 3.60 -1.17
N ILE A 67 29.53 4.03 -0.05
CA ILE A 67 29.75 5.35 0.55
C ILE A 67 30.84 5.28 1.63
N ALA A 68 30.75 4.28 2.50
CA ALA A 68 31.68 4.03 3.60
C ALA A 68 31.55 2.57 4.06
N ASP A 69 32.41 2.13 4.98
CA ASP A 69 32.35 0.80 5.55
C ASP A 69 30.97 0.51 6.16
N GLY A 70 30.28 -0.53 5.64
CA GLY A 70 28.95 -0.91 6.06
C GLY A 70 27.82 0.02 5.59
N ILE A 71 28.10 1.01 4.74
CA ILE A 71 27.12 1.95 4.20
C ILE A 71 27.20 1.97 2.67
N LYS A 72 26.18 1.45 2.01
CA LYS A 72 26.07 1.40 0.55
C LYS A 72 24.73 1.93 0.06
N ILE A 73 24.62 2.18 -1.22
CA ILE A 73 23.35 2.35 -1.95
C ILE A 73 23.28 1.19 -2.92
N GLY A 74 22.31 0.33 -2.73
CA GLY A 74 22.14 -0.86 -3.55
C GLY A 74 20.75 -1.46 -3.45
N PHE A 75 20.46 -2.32 -4.41
CA PHE A 75 19.22 -3.08 -4.47
C PHE A 75 19.53 -4.57 -4.28
N GLU A 76 18.78 -5.22 -3.41
CA GLU A 76 18.82 -6.66 -3.20
C GLU A 76 17.39 -7.14 -2.94
N ILE A 77 16.89 -7.99 -3.84
CA ILE A 77 15.47 -8.31 -3.86
C ILE A 77 15.17 -9.49 -2.94
N THR A 78 14.53 -9.19 -1.83
CA THR A 78 13.95 -10.19 -0.93
C THR A 78 12.63 -10.75 -1.48
N PRO A 79 12.13 -11.91 -1.01
CA PRO A 79 10.80 -12.40 -1.37
C PRO A 79 9.69 -11.38 -1.12
N LEU A 80 9.75 -10.63 -0.01
CA LEU A 80 8.82 -9.54 0.30
C LEU A 80 8.93 -8.40 -0.73
N GLY A 81 10.17 -8.03 -1.12
CA GLY A 81 10.45 -7.02 -2.15
C GLY A 81 9.91 -7.41 -3.51
N ALA A 82 10.10 -8.68 -3.93
CA ALA A 82 9.58 -9.20 -5.18
C ALA A 82 8.04 -9.12 -5.24
N ILE A 83 7.36 -9.50 -4.15
CA ILE A 83 5.89 -9.39 -4.03
C ILE A 83 5.44 -7.94 -4.14
N PHE A 84 6.04 -7.02 -3.38
CA PHE A 84 5.63 -5.62 -3.39
C PHE A 84 5.92 -4.96 -4.74
N GLY A 85 7.07 -5.19 -5.34
CA GLY A 85 7.45 -4.67 -6.65
C GLY A 85 6.50 -5.12 -7.76
N LEU A 86 6.12 -6.41 -7.77
CA LEU A 86 5.16 -6.96 -8.73
C LEU A 86 3.78 -6.30 -8.57
N VAL A 87 3.26 -6.23 -7.34
CA VAL A 87 1.94 -5.62 -7.06
C VAL A 87 1.92 -4.15 -7.46
N ALA A 88 2.96 -3.39 -7.13
CA ALA A 88 3.05 -1.97 -7.45
C ALA A 88 3.10 -1.75 -8.97
N SER A 89 3.89 -2.53 -9.71
CA SER A 89 4.04 -2.44 -11.16
C SER A 89 2.74 -2.77 -11.89
N ILE A 90 2.09 -3.90 -11.57
CA ILE A 90 0.85 -4.33 -12.22
C ILE A 90 -0.29 -3.34 -11.93
N LEU A 91 -0.46 -2.93 -10.68
CA LEU A 91 -1.52 -2.01 -10.32
C LEU A 91 -1.30 -0.62 -10.92
N TRP A 92 -0.05 -0.22 -11.19
CA TRP A 92 0.24 1.04 -11.88
C TRP A 92 -0.35 1.10 -13.29
N ILE A 93 -0.38 -0.01 -14.04
CA ILE A 93 -1.01 -0.06 -15.37
C ILE A 93 -2.46 0.41 -15.28
N PHE A 94 -3.24 -0.23 -14.41
CA PHE A 94 -4.66 0.09 -14.23
C PHE A 94 -4.87 1.49 -13.64
N ALA A 95 -4.02 1.89 -12.71
CA ALA A 95 -4.06 3.20 -12.08
C ALA A 95 -3.73 4.33 -13.07
N ALA A 96 -2.79 4.12 -13.99
CA ALA A 96 -2.45 5.07 -15.04
C ALA A 96 -3.62 5.25 -16.04
N ILE A 97 -4.21 4.15 -16.53
CA ILE A 97 -5.37 4.20 -17.44
C ILE A 97 -6.56 4.89 -16.74
N TYR A 98 -6.86 4.50 -15.51
CA TYR A 98 -7.92 5.09 -14.71
C TYR A 98 -7.70 6.59 -14.49
N SER A 99 -6.45 7.00 -14.22
CA SER A 99 -6.09 8.41 -14.02
C SER A 99 -6.39 9.25 -15.27
N VAL A 100 -6.11 8.75 -16.46
CA VAL A 100 -6.45 9.44 -17.72
C VAL A 100 -7.97 9.65 -17.81
N GLY A 101 -8.75 8.60 -17.59
CA GLY A 101 -10.20 8.68 -17.60
C GLY A 101 -10.77 9.68 -16.59
N TYR A 102 -10.24 9.66 -15.36
CA TYR A 102 -10.67 10.56 -14.28
C TYR A 102 -10.29 12.02 -14.55
N MET A 103 -9.01 12.28 -14.86
CA MET A 103 -8.48 13.64 -15.02
C MET A 103 -9.13 14.35 -16.20
N ARG A 104 -9.34 13.64 -17.32
CA ARG A 104 -10.06 14.16 -18.50
C ARG A 104 -11.56 14.27 -18.23
N GLY A 105 -12.20 13.25 -17.65
CA GLY A 105 -13.63 13.22 -17.37
C GLY A 105 -14.07 14.27 -16.34
N ASN A 106 -13.21 14.63 -15.39
CA ASN A 106 -13.45 15.67 -14.41
C ASN A 106 -12.87 17.04 -14.79
N GLN A 107 -12.23 17.17 -15.97
CA GLN A 107 -11.60 18.40 -16.47
C GLN A 107 -10.58 19.00 -15.47
N GLU A 108 -9.80 18.13 -14.80
CA GLU A 108 -8.80 18.55 -13.83
C GLU A 108 -7.69 19.39 -14.50
N LYS A 109 -7.26 20.44 -13.82
CA LYS A 109 -6.16 21.31 -14.28
C LYS A 109 -4.79 20.67 -13.98
N ASN A 110 -3.73 21.20 -14.58
CA ASN A 110 -2.33 20.82 -14.29
C ASN A 110 -2.04 19.30 -14.42
N GLN A 111 -2.65 18.64 -15.42
CA GLN A 111 -2.54 17.20 -15.62
C GLN A 111 -1.09 16.75 -15.85
N THR A 112 -0.26 17.52 -16.58
CA THR A 112 1.16 17.19 -16.81
C THR A 112 1.91 17.05 -15.46
N ARG A 113 1.77 18.04 -14.57
CA ARG A 113 2.35 17.98 -13.22
C ARG A 113 1.87 16.75 -12.46
N PHE A 114 0.58 16.42 -12.57
CA PHE A 114 0.00 15.24 -11.95
C PHE A 114 0.71 13.96 -12.41
N TYR A 115 0.79 13.69 -13.73
CA TYR A 115 1.40 12.46 -14.25
C TYR A 115 2.89 12.39 -13.97
N THR A 116 3.60 13.52 -14.02
CA THR A 116 5.02 13.61 -13.66
C THR A 116 5.26 13.10 -12.25
N PHE A 117 4.63 13.69 -11.25
CA PHE A 117 4.85 13.28 -9.86
C PHE A 117 4.22 11.92 -9.51
N TYR A 118 3.19 11.51 -10.26
CA TYR A 118 2.63 10.17 -10.13
C TYR A 118 3.66 9.09 -10.51
N ALA A 119 4.35 9.25 -11.63
CA ALA A 119 5.41 8.35 -12.06
C ALA A 119 6.59 8.33 -11.08
N MET A 120 7.01 9.50 -10.56
CA MET A 120 8.07 9.57 -9.55
C MET A 120 7.70 8.86 -8.25
N ALA A 121 6.44 8.93 -7.82
CA ALA A 121 5.97 8.20 -6.65
C ALA A 121 6.02 6.68 -6.84
N VAL A 122 5.69 6.19 -8.05
CA VAL A 122 5.82 4.76 -8.38
C VAL A 122 7.28 4.33 -8.42
N HIS A 123 8.17 5.14 -9.05
CA HIS A 123 9.61 4.90 -9.04
C HIS A 123 10.14 4.73 -7.61
N ALA A 124 9.85 5.68 -6.74
CA ALA A 124 10.29 5.63 -5.35
C ALA A 124 9.74 4.40 -4.60
N ALA A 125 8.49 4.01 -4.85
CA ALA A 125 7.90 2.82 -4.24
C ALA A 125 8.59 1.52 -4.68
N LEU A 126 8.98 1.41 -5.97
CA LEU A 126 9.74 0.27 -6.48
C LEU A 126 11.17 0.23 -5.95
N CYS A 127 11.82 1.39 -5.82
CA CYS A 127 13.13 1.47 -5.19
C CYS A 127 13.08 1.08 -3.70
N ILE A 128 12.01 1.43 -2.96
CA ILE A 128 11.79 0.94 -1.60
C ILE A 128 11.63 -0.57 -1.58
N ALA A 129 10.81 -1.12 -2.50
CA ALA A 129 10.57 -2.56 -2.59
C ALA A 129 11.86 -3.38 -2.79
N TYR A 130 12.81 -2.82 -3.51
CA TYR A 130 14.04 -3.49 -3.90
C TYR A 130 15.27 -3.05 -3.09
N SER A 131 15.11 -2.22 -2.07
CA SER A 131 16.21 -1.77 -1.22
C SER A 131 16.93 -2.94 -0.54
N GLY A 132 18.26 -3.01 -0.70
CA GLY A 132 19.11 -4.01 -0.06
C GLY A 132 19.60 -3.60 1.33
N ASP A 133 19.48 -2.32 1.67
CA ASP A 133 19.96 -1.75 2.93
C ASP A 133 19.03 -0.64 3.45
N LEU A 134 19.18 -0.32 4.74
CA LEU A 134 18.33 0.67 5.42
C LEU A 134 18.55 2.12 4.92
N LEU A 135 19.73 2.47 4.40
CA LEU A 135 19.98 3.80 3.87
C LEU A 135 19.28 3.99 2.52
N THR A 136 19.44 3.02 1.60
CA THR A 136 18.73 3.01 0.32
C THR A 136 17.22 3.10 0.54
N LEU A 137 16.68 2.29 1.47
CA LEU A 137 15.29 2.35 1.87
C LEU A 137 14.89 3.75 2.34
N PHE A 138 15.66 4.36 3.25
CA PHE A 138 15.35 5.69 3.81
C PHE A 138 15.35 6.78 2.74
N ILE A 139 16.34 6.79 1.84
CA ILE A 139 16.43 7.76 0.75
C ILE A 139 15.15 7.71 -0.11
N PHE A 140 14.77 6.53 -0.60
CA PHE A 140 13.60 6.41 -1.45
C PHE A 140 12.28 6.54 -0.67
N TYR A 141 12.29 6.25 0.63
CA TYR A 141 11.17 6.55 1.52
C TYR A 141 10.89 8.06 1.57
N GLU A 142 11.92 8.91 1.65
CA GLU A 142 11.75 10.36 1.60
C GLU A 142 11.42 10.86 0.18
N VAL A 143 12.05 10.31 -0.87
CA VAL A 143 11.69 10.62 -2.26
C VAL A 143 10.20 10.38 -2.51
N LEU A 144 9.65 9.28 -1.97
CA LEU A 144 8.22 8.99 -2.05
C LEU A 144 7.38 10.06 -1.33
N THR A 145 7.80 10.52 -0.15
CA THR A 145 7.10 11.58 0.59
C THR A 145 7.07 12.88 -0.21
N PHE A 146 8.24 13.32 -0.70
CA PHE A 146 8.35 14.56 -1.46
C PHE A 146 7.63 14.51 -2.80
N SER A 147 7.67 13.38 -3.52
CA SER A 147 7.00 13.24 -4.81
C SER A 147 5.48 13.21 -4.69
N THR A 148 4.94 12.74 -3.59
CA THR A 148 3.48 12.69 -3.37
C THR A 148 2.89 13.96 -2.80
N TYR A 149 3.68 14.87 -2.23
CA TYR A 149 3.21 16.17 -1.75
C TYR A 149 2.49 17.00 -2.84
N PRO A 150 3.07 17.20 -4.07
CA PRO A 150 2.38 17.91 -5.14
C PRO A 150 1.08 17.25 -5.61
N LEU A 151 0.94 15.95 -5.38
CA LEU A 151 -0.28 15.20 -5.68
C LEU A 151 -1.36 15.44 -4.63
N VAL A 152 -1.01 15.44 -3.33
CA VAL A 152 -1.93 15.75 -2.23
C VAL A 152 -2.42 17.19 -2.33
N ALA A 153 -1.51 18.13 -2.59
CA ALA A 153 -1.80 19.55 -2.77
C ALA A 153 -2.26 19.92 -4.20
N HIS A 154 -2.67 18.94 -5.04
CA HIS A 154 -2.90 19.12 -6.48
C HIS A 154 -3.86 20.27 -6.81
N LYS A 155 -4.96 20.39 -6.08
CA LYS A 155 -5.99 21.43 -6.31
C LYS A 155 -5.54 22.86 -5.97
N GLN A 156 -4.42 23.02 -5.25
CA GLN A 156 -3.82 24.30 -4.87
C GLN A 156 -4.73 25.27 -4.10
N ASN A 157 -5.90 24.82 -3.65
CA ASN A 157 -6.76 25.61 -2.76
C ASN A 157 -6.29 25.50 -1.30
N GLU A 158 -6.84 26.34 -0.41
CA GLU A 158 -6.43 26.39 0.99
C GLU A 158 -6.54 25.04 1.72
N LEU A 159 -7.63 24.28 1.46
CA LEU A 159 -7.82 22.95 2.04
C LEU A 159 -6.74 21.95 1.59
N ALA A 160 -6.41 21.96 0.29
CA ALA A 160 -5.37 21.08 -0.25
C ALA A 160 -3.98 21.46 0.27
N GLN A 161 -3.69 22.76 0.44
CA GLN A 161 -2.43 23.23 1.03
C GLN A 161 -2.32 22.88 2.52
N LYS A 162 -3.39 23.03 3.31
CA LYS A 162 -3.43 22.59 4.71
C LYS A 162 -3.20 21.09 4.84
N ALA A 163 -3.89 20.29 4.00
CA ALA A 163 -3.72 18.86 3.96
C ALA A 163 -2.28 18.45 3.56
N GLY A 164 -1.72 19.11 2.55
CA GLY A 164 -0.33 18.88 2.13
C GLY A 164 0.68 19.22 3.23
N ARG A 165 0.52 20.34 3.93
CA ARG A 165 1.39 20.69 5.07
C ARG A 165 1.29 19.65 6.19
N LEU A 166 0.08 19.23 6.57
CA LEU A 166 -0.11 18.19 7.58
C LEU A 166 0.53 16.87 7.16
N TYR A 167 0.36 16.49 5.88
CA TYR A 167 0.96 15.32 5.27
C TYR A 167 2.50 15.35 5.43
N MET A 168 3.14 16.44 4.99
CA MET A 168 4.59 16.60 5.08
C MET A 168 5.09 16.65 6.54
N SER A 169 4.44 17.43 7.40
CA SER A 169 4.85 17.57 8.80
C SER A 169 4.83 16.25 9.55
N ILE A 170 3.83 15.42 9.31
CA ILE A 170 3.74 14.11 9.97
C ILE A 170 4.76 13.12 9.38
N LEU A 171 4.82 12.98 8.05
CA LEU A 171 5.63 11.94 7.43
C LEU A 171 7.13 12.24 7.50
N VAL A 172 7.55 13.47 7.17
CA VAL A 172 8.96 13.87 7.30
C VAL A 172 9.34 14.02 8.78
N GLY A 173 8.45 14.59 9.60
CA GLY A 173 8.71 14.72 11.03
C GLY A 173 8.93 13.37 11.70
N SER A 174 8.07 12.36 11.42
CA SER A 174 8.22 11.02 11.99
C SER A 174 9.51 10.34 11.49
N SER A 175 9.82 10.41 10.20
CA SER A 175 11.00 9.75 9.64
C SER A 175 12.31 10.37 10.12
N VAL A 176 12.39 11.70 10.19
CA VAL A 176 13.61 12.39 10.64
C VAL A 176 13.82 12.25 12.15
N ILE A 177 12.73 12.31 12.95
CA ILE A 177 12.84 12.28 14.42
C ILE A 177 13.04 10.85 14.93
N PHE A 178 12.44 9.83 14.28
CA PHE A 178 12.43 8.47 14.79
C PHE A 178 13.09 7.45 13.87
N LEU A 179 12.74 7.42 12.55
CA LEU A 179 13.24 6.40 11.65
C LEU A 179 14.75 6.57 11.40
N LEU A 180 15.22 7.78 11.09
CA LEU A 180 16.64 8.04 10.84
C LEU A 180 17.50 7.73 12.06
N PRO A 181 17.19 8.19 13.30
CA PRO A 181 17.93 7.79 14.48
C PRO A 181 17.90 6.29 14.76
N ALA A 182 16.77 5.59 14.47
CA ALA A 182 16.70 4.14 14.61
C ALA A 182 17.67 3.43 13.64
N ILE A 183 17.78 3.90 12.40
CA ILE A 183 18.75 3.41 11.40
C ILE A 183 20.19 3.63 11.88
N ILE A 184 20.49 4.82 12.42
CA ILE A 184 21.81 5.12 12.99
C ILE A 184 22.12 4.18 14.16
N CYS A 185 21.14 3.89 15.03
CA CYS A 185 21.33 2.91 16.11
C CYS A 185 21.67 1.51 15.56
N VAL A 186 21.01 1.05 14.50
CA VAL A 186 21.35 -0.24 13.87
C VAL A 186 22.79 -0.22 13.39
N TRP A 187 23.21 0.82 12.66
CA TRP A 187 24.58 0.92 12.18
C TRP A 187 25.61 0.92 13.32
N VAL A 188 25.37 1.67 14.39
CA VAL A 188 26.26 1.72 15.56
C VAL A 188 26.36 0.36 16.24
N LEU A 189 25.28 -0.40 16.30
CA LEU A 189 25.26 -1.71 16.98
C LEU A 189 25.88 -2.83 16.13
N THR A 190 25.72 -2.77 14.80
CA THR A 190 26.06 -3.90 13.92
C THR A 190 27.24 -3.61 12.97
N GLY A 191 27.62 -2.33 12.82
CA GLY A 191 28.61 -1.89 11.83
C GLY A 191 28.11 -1.93 10.37
N SER A 192 26.84 -2.28 10.12
CA SER A 192 26.27 -2.41 8.77
C SER A 192 24.80 -2.00 8.74
N LEU A 193 24.34 -1.55 7.56
CA LEU A 193 22.92 -1.29 7.28
C LEU A 193 22.28 -2.34 6.36
N ASP A 194 22.99 -3.41 6.05
CA ASP A 194 22.55 -4.50 5.18
C ASP A 194 21.38 -5.26 5.82
N MET A 195 20.35 -5.54 5.03
CA MET A 195 19.14 -6.25 5.45
C MET A 195 19.01 -7.65 4.83
N SER A 196 20.08 -8.15 4.20
CA SER A 196 20.08 -9.45 3.52
C SER A 196 19.92 -10.64 4.47
N LYS A 197 20.28 -10.48 5.75
CA LYS A 197 20.16 -11.50 6.78
C LYS A 197 18.93 -11.25 7.65
N ASN A 198 18.22 -12.31 8.01
CA ASN A 198 17.13 -12.25 8.96
C ASN A 198 17.69 -12.07 10.38
N GLY A 199 17.18 -11.05 11.11
CA GLY A 199 17.56 -10.83 12.50
C GLY A 199 18.96 -10.19 12.68
N VAL A 200 19.28 -9.14 11.93
CA VAL A 200 20.57 -8.41 12.02
C VAL A 200 20.89 -7.95 13.45
N LEU A 201 19.89 -7.68 14.28
CA LEU A 201 20.04 -7.27 15.68
C LEU A 201 20.22 -8.45 16.66
N GLU A 202 19.95 -9.68 16.24
CA GLU A 202 20.13 -10.84 17.12
C GLU A 202 21.62 -11.00 17.48
N GLY A 203 21.91 -11.05 18.78
CA GLY A 203 23.27 -11.06 19.30
C GLY A 203 23.98 -9.70 19.40
N ASN A 204 23.44 -8.65 18.75
CA ASN A 204 24.01 -7.29 18.78
C ASN A 204 23.21 -6.31 19.67
N LEU A 205 21.94 -6.62 19.96
CA LEU A 205 21.06 -5.78 20.76
C LEU A 205 20.69 -6.48 22.08
N ASN A 206 20.91 -5.80 23.22
CA ASN A 206 20.39 -6.28 24.50
C ASN A 206 18.85 -6.32 24.43
N PRO A 207 18.20 -7.46 24.75
CA PRO A 207 16.75 -7.62 24.73
C PRO A 207 15.95 -6.53 25.47
N GLU A 208 16.51 -5.97 26.53
CA GLU A 208 15.86 -4.89 27.31
C GLU A 208 15.64 -3.60 26.50
N TYR A 209 16.50 -3.32 25.51
CA TYR A 209 16.38 -2.13 24.65
C TYR A 209 15.57 -2.39 23.39
N ALA A 210 15.29 -3.65 23.06
CA ALA A 210 14.58 -4.01 21.85
C ALA A 210 13.18 -3.35 21.71
N PRO A 211 12.33 -3.26 22.74
CA PRO A 211 11.05 -2.56 22.65
C PRO A 211 11.17 -1.08 22.31
N TYR A 212 12.20 -0.40 22.81
CA TYR A 212 12.42 1.04 22.57
C TYR A 212 12.91 1.30 21.15
N LEU A 213 13.86 0.49 20.64
CA LEU A 213 14.32 0.62 19.26
C LEU A 213 13.18 0.27 18.29
N LEU A 214 12.38 -0.75 18.59
CA LEU A 214 11.19 -1.08 17.81
C LEU A 214 10.17 0.06 17.83
N ALA A 215 10.01 0.78 18.94
CA ALA A 215 9.13 1.94 19.02
C ALA A 215 9.63 3.09 18.13
N MET A 216 10.94 3.34 18.06
CA MET A 216 11.51 4.32 17.15
C MET A 216 11.19 3.95 15.68
N PHE A 217 11.36 2.70 15.28
CA PHE A 217 10.95 2.25 13.96
C PHE A 217 9.45 2.38 13.74
N ALA A 218 8.62 1.88 14.63
CA ALA A 218 7.16 1.85 14.47
C ALA A 218 6.56 3.27 14.34
N PHE A 219 7.02 4.23 15.14
CA PHE A 219 6.58 5.62 15.03
C PHE A 219 7.32 6.38 13.93
N GLY A 220 8.55 6.00 13.58
CA GLY A 220 9.30 6.55 12.47
C GLY A 220 8.71 6.17 11.10
N ILE A 221 8.09 5.01 10.99
CA ILE A 221 7.39 4.55 9.78
C ILE A 221 5.97 5.15 9.73
N GLY A 222 5.89 6.48 9.68
CA GLY A 222 4.62 7.21 9.67
C GLY A 222 3.66 6.79 8.54
N LYS A 223 4.20 6.25 7.42
CA LYS A 223 3.40 5.75 6.30
C LYS A 223 2.57 4.49 6.66
N ALA A 224 2.90 3.76 7.72
CA ALA A 224 2.09 2.66 8.25
C ALA A 224 0.81 3.13 8.95
N ALA A 225 0.69 4.44 9.24
CA ALA A 225 -0.48 5.12 9.75
C ALA A 225 -1.03 4.55 11.08
N LEU A 226 -0.16 4.12 12.00
CA LEU A 226 -0.55 3.75 13.36
C LEU A 226 -1.03 4.98 14.16
N ILE A 227 -1.97 4.80 15.07
CA ILE A 227 -2.33 5.86 16.04
C ILE A 227 -1.13 6.11 16.97
N PRO A 228 -0.75 7.40 17.19
CA PRO A 228 -1.45 8.64 16.85
C PRO A 228 -1.05 9.29 15.51
N ILE A 229 -0.13 8.71 14.75
CA ILE A 229 0.49 9.29 13.54
C ILE A 229 -0.43 9.21 12.30
N HIS A 230 -1.59 8.57 12.37
CA HIS A 230 -2.50 8.24 11.26
C HIS A 230 -3.18 9.44 10.57
N LYS A 231 -3.23 10.63 11.19
CA LYS A 231 -4.10 11.76 10.77
C LYS A 231 -3.83 12.29 9.36
N TRP A 232 -2.61 12.11 8.85
CA TRP A 232 -2.24 12.53 7.51
C TRP A 232 -3.06 11.82 6.41
N LEU A 233 -3.43 10.55 6.64
CA LEU A 233 -4.06 9.71 5.62
C LEU A 233 -5.50 10.15 5.31
N PRO A 234 -6.41 10.35 6.29
CA PRO A 234 -7.72 10.94 6.01
C PRO A 234 -7.63 12.39 5.50
N ALA A 235 -6.66 13.18 5.95
CA ALA A 235 -6.46 14.54 5.47
C ALA A 235 -6.09 14.60 3.98
N ALA A 236 -5.32 13.63 3.48
CA ALA A 236 -4.96 13.53 2.07
C ALA A 236 -6.15 13.24 1.13
N MET A 237 -7.36 12.96 1.65
CA MET A 237 -8.55 12.67 0.84
C MET A 237 -9.10 13.88 0.08
N VAL A 238 -8.59 15.08 0.30
CA VAL A 238 -8.87 16.28 -0.52
C VAL A 238 -8.32 16.18 -1.96
N ALA A 239 -7.32 15.33 -2.16
CA ALA A 239 -6.70 15.07 -3.46
C ALA A 239 -7.67 14.43 -4.48
N PRO A 240 -7.41 14.54 -5.80
CA PRO A 240 -8.14 13.78 -6.81
C PRO A 240 -8.13 12.28 -6.51
N THR A 241 -9.20 11.57 -6.87
CA THR A 241 -9.34 10.15 -6.50
C THR A 241 -8.23 9.23 -7.01
N PRO A 242 -7.62 9.44 -8.20
CA PRO A 242 -6.45 8.65 -8.61
C PRO A 242 -5.27 8.78 -7.63
N VAL A 243 -5.06 9.96 -7.01
CA VAL A 243 -4.07 10.13 -5.94
C VAL A 243 -4.47 9.29 -4.73
N SER A 244 -5.75 9.33 -4.33
CA SER A 244 -6.22 8.51 -3.20
C SER A 244 -5.97 7.02 -3.47
N ALA A 245 -6.23 6.53 -4.71
CA ALA A 245 -5.95 5.15 -5.09
C ALA A 245 -4.45 4.82 -5.02
N LEU A 246 -3.56 5.71 -5.52
CA LEU A 246 -2.10 5.54 -5.43
C LEU A 246 -1.64 5.48 -3.97
N LEU A 247 -2.09 6.42 -3.13
CA LEU A 247 -1.70 6.51 -1.74
C LEU A 247 -2.10 5.26 -0.95
N HIS A 248 -3.32 4.73 -1.19
CA HIS A 248 -3.91 3.67 -0.36
C HIS A 248 -3.68 2.24 -0.89
N ALA A 249 -3.48 2.07 -2.19
CA ALA A 249 -3.40 0.73 -2.78
C ALA A 249 -2.03 0.38 -3.36
N VAL A 250 -1.30 1.35 -3.95
CA VAL A 250 -0.11 1.06 -4.76
C VAL A 250 1.18 1.42 -4.04
N ALA A 251 1.33 2.67 -3.53
CA ALA A 251 2.64 3.20 -3.16
C ALA A 251 2.77 3.51 -1.65
N VAL A 252 2.17 4.60 -1.15
CA VAL A 252 2.60 5.23 0.11
C VAL A 252 2.36 4.35 1.33
N VAL A 253 1.11 3.91 1.56
CA VAL A 253 0.81 3.07 2.72
C VAL A 253 1.41 1.67 2.59
N LYS A 254 1.58 1.19 1.33
CA LYS A 254 2.23 -0.10 1.08
C LYS A 254 3.71 -0.05 1.40
N ALA A 255 4.41 1.03 0.99
CA ALA A 255 5.78 1.27 1.43
C ALA A 255 5.88 1.33 2.96
N GLY A 256 4.90 1.93 3.66
CA GLY A 256 4.87 1.95 5.12
C GLY A 256 4.80 0.57 5.75
N VAL A 257 3.81 -0.24 5.38
CA VAL A 257 3.67 -1.59 5.98
C VAL A 257 4.70 -2.59 5.46
N PHE A 258 5.19 -2.42 4.23
CA PHE A 258 6.35 -3.14 3.72
C PHE A 258 7.58 -2.88 4.58
N THR A 259 7.92 -1.61 4.81
CA THR A 259 9.04 -1.24 5.69
C THR A 259 8.84 -1.79 7.10
N MET A 260 7.62 -1.72 7.65
CA MET A 260 7.32 -2.28 8.97
C MET A 260 7.59 -3.79 9.02
N LEU A 261 7.12 -4.56 8.03
CA LEU A 261 7.38 -5.99 7.98
C LEU A 261 8.87 -6.29 7.81
N LEU A 262 9.57 -5.55 6.93
CA LEU A 262 11.00 -5.69 6.72
C LEU A 262 11.79 -5.46 8.02
N ILE A 263 11.43 -4.43 8.79
CA ILE A 263 12.04 -4.19 10.11
C ILE A 263 11.78 -5.36 11.06
N LEU A 264 10.53 -5.83 11.15
CA LEU A 264 10.18 -6.93 12.05
C LEU A 264 10.86 -8.25 11.66
N THR A 265 11.01 -8.55 10.36
CA THR A 265 11.55 -9.82 9.89
C THR A 265 13.06 -9.81 9.68
N ASN A 266 13.60 -8.78 9.01
CA ASN A 266 15.00 -8.74 8.61
C ASN A 266 15.89 -8.02 9.65
N VAL A 267 15.41 -6.94 10.27
CA VAL A 267 16.22 -6.19 11.23
C VAL A 267 16.14 -6.85 12.61
N PHE A 268 14.94 -7.06 13.16
CA PHE A 268 14.78 -7.73 14.46
C PHE A 268 14.85 -9.26 14.35
N GLY A 269 14.17 -9.84 13.36
CA GLY A 269 14.01 -11.29 13.23
C GLY A 269 12.82 -11.84 14.02
N ILE A 270 12.10 -12.79 13.41
CA ILE A 270 10.90 -13.42 13.99
C ILE A 270 11.26 -14.13 15.30
N ASP A 271 12.35 -14.89 15.32
CA ASP A 271 12.79 -15.64 16.48
C ASP A 271 13.21 -14.74 17.64
N PHE A 272 13.95 -13.66 17.37
CA PHE A 272 14.35 -12.70 18.39
C PHE A 272 13.14 -12.01 19.01
N LEU A 273 12.16 -11.57 18.21
CA LEU A 273 10.94 -10.96 18.70
C LEU A 273 10.07 -11.93 19.51
N SER A 274 9.97 -13.18 19.06
CA SER A 274 9.23 -14.25 19.75
C SER A 274 9.85 -14.57 21.11
N LYS A 275 11.19 -14.74 21.17
CA LYS A 275 11.93 -15.06 22.40
C LYS A 275 11.89 -13.91 23.44
N THR A 276 11.98 -12.66 22.96
CA THR A 276 12.10 -11.48 23.85
C THR A 276 10.76 -10.86 24.21
N GLY A 277 9.71 -11.11 23.41
CA GLY A 277 8.41 -10.43 23.57
C GLY A 277 8.47 -8.93 23.29
N ALA A 278 9.53 -8.44 22.61
CA ALA A 278 9.76 -7.01 22.37
C ALA A 278 8.65 -6.34 21.54
N SER A 279 7.89 -7.10 20.75
CA SER A 279 6.76 -6.62 19.94
C SER A 279 5.40 -6.63 20.63
N THR A 280 5.30 -7.10 21.89
CA THR A 280 4.01 -7.24 22.60
C THR A 280 3.24 -5.92 22.69
N TRP A 281 3.90 -4.83 22.99
CA TRP A 281 3.25 -3.50 23.02
C TRP A 281 2.70 -3.09 21.63
N LEU A 282 3.39 -3.48 20.55
CA LEU A 282 2.96 -3.18 19.19
C LEU A 282 1.72 -4.00 18.80
N ILE A 283 1.59 -5.24 19.33
CA ILE A 283 0.38 -6.06 19.18
C ILE A 283 -0.83 -5.31 19.76
N TRP A 284 -0.72 -4.75 20.96
CA TRP A 284 -1.78 -3.97 21.58
C TRP A 284 -2.09 -2.68 20.81
N LEU A 285 -1.07 -1.92 20.42
CA LEU A 285 -1.24 -0.67 19.67
C LEU A 285 -1.89 -0.91 18.30
N ALA A 286 -1.45 -1.94 17.58
CA ALA A 286 -2.01 -2.29 16.29
C ALA A 286 -3.46 -2.80 16.41
N SER A 287 -3.76 -3.62 17.44
CA SER A 287 -5.12 -4.07 17.76
C SER A 287 -6.06 -2.90 18.07
N PHE A 288 -5.60 -1.96 18.91
CA PHE A 288 -6.34 -0.74 19.22
C PHE A 288 -6.59 0.12 17.97
N THR A 289 -5.53 0.36 17.18
CA THR A 289 -5.63 1.14 15.93
C THR A 289 -6.65 0.50 14.97
N LEU A 290 -6.58 -0.81 14.82
CA LEU A 290 -7.45 -1.61 13.95
C LEU A 290 -8.94 -1.45 14.32
N LEU A 291 -9.28 -1.60 15.59
CA LEU A 291 -10.67 -1.52 16.06
C LEU A 291 -11.21 -0.08 16.03
N ILE A 292 -10.46 0.87 16.57
CA ILE A 292 -10.90 2.27 16.65
C ILE A 292 -11.11 2.86 15.24
N THR A 293 -10.22 2.58 14.30
CA THR A 293 -10.37 3.12 12.93
C THR A 293 -11.50 2.44 12.16
N SER A 294 -11.80 1.17 12.44
CA SER A 294 -13.00 0.49 11.92
C SER A 294 -14.28 1.14 12.46
N ILE A 295 -14.32 1.48 13.75
CA ILE A 295 -15.45 2.18 14.36
C ILE A 295 -15.60 3.60 13.76
N ILE A 296 -14.51 4.35 13.62
CA ILE A 296 -14.55 5.69 13.01
C ILE A 296 -15.06 5.62 11.56
N ALA A 297 -14.69 4.58 10.80
CA ALA A 297 -15.14 4.40 9.43
C ALA A 297 -16.67 4.34 9.31
N ILE A 298 -17.37 3.74 10.29
CA ILE A 298 -18.84 3.65 10.32
C ILE A 298 -19.49 5.05 10.27
N TYR A 299 -18.93 6.01 11.01
CA TYR A 299 -19.51 7.35 11.14
C TYR A 299 -19.12 8.31 10.00
N LYS A 300 -18.27 7.88 9.03
CA LYS A 300 -17.89 8.74 7.91
C LYS A 300 -18.90 8.63 6.77
N ASP A 301 -19.57 9.75 6.45
CA ASP A 301 -20.50 9.84 5.32
C ASP A 301 -19.79 10.09 3.97
N ASP A 302 -18.59 10.70 3.96
CA ASP A 302 -17.78 10.83 2.75
C ASP A 302 -17.15 9.47 2.39
N ILE A 303 -17.34 9.03 1.13
CA ILE A 303 -16.89 7.70 0.66
C ILE A 303 -15.37 7.54 0.79
N LYS A 304 -14.59 8.55 0.38
CA LYS A 304 -13.12 8.48 0.44
C LYS A 304 -12.61 8.51 1.87
N ALA A 305 -13.22 9.32 2.74
CA ALA A 305 -12.88 9.34 4.16
C ALA A 305 -13.17 7.99 4.83
N ARG A 306 -14.32 7.36 4.54
CA ARG A 306 -14.64 6.00 5.01
C ARG A 306 -13.60 4.98 4.54
N LEU A 307 -13.23 5.01 3.26
CA LEU A 307 -12.21 4.13 2.69
C LEU A 307 -10.82 4.39 3.29
N ALA A 308 -10.49 5.63 3.66
CA ALA A 308 -9.23 5.97 4.31
C ALA A 308 -9.14 5.36 5.71
N TYR A 309 -10.14 5.51 6.57
CA TYR A 309 -10.18 4.87 7.88
C TYR A 309 -10.22 3.35 7.78
N SER A 310 -10.97 2.81 6.82
CA SER A 310 -10.91 1.39 6.47
C SER A 310 -9.49 0.95 6.06
N THR A 311 -8.72 1.79 5.37
CA THR A 311 -7.32 1.48 5.04
C THR A 311 -6.44 1.44 6.28
N ILE A 312 -6.54 2.42 7.19
CA ILE A 312 -5.76 2.41 8.45
C ILE A 312 -6.01 1.10 9.22
N SER A 313 -7.29 0.68 9.32
CA SER A 313 -7.63 -0.61 9.92
C SER A 313 -6.90 -1.77 9.22
N GLN A 314 -6.94 -1.84 7.88
CA GLN A 314 -6.30 -2.93 7.13
C GLN A 314 -4.76 -2.90 7.19
N LEU A 315 -4.13 -1.72 7.29
CA LEU A 315 -2.68 -1.61 7.52
C LEU A 315 -2.30 -2.17 8.91
N SER A 316 -3.19 -1.97 9.89
CA SER A 316 -2.99 -2.53 11.22
C SER A 316 -3.08 -4.06 11.25
N TYR A 317 -3.84 -4.71 10.34
CA TYR A 317 -3.78 -6.18 10.16
C TYR A 317 -2.36 -6.63 9.79
N ILE A 318 -1.70 -5.89 8.89
CA ILE A 318 -0.34 -6.22 8.42
C ILE A 318 0.67 -6.03 9.56
N THR A 319 0.63 -4.87 10.23
CA THR A 319 1.52 -4.58 11.35
C THR A 319 1.31 -5.58 12.50
N LEU A 320 0.06 -5.90 12.82
CA LEU A 320 -0.30 -6.87 13.86
C LEU A 320 0.21 -8.27 13.52
N GLY A 321 0.03 -8.69 12.24
CA GLY A 321 0.54 -9.99 11.77
C GLY A 321 2.06 -10.12 11.87
N GLY A 322 2.81 -9.07 11.52
CA GLY A 322 4.27 -9.07 11.74
C GLY A 322 4.66 -9.02 13.21
N ALA A 323 3.94 -8.25 14.05
CA ALA A 323 4.22 -8.11 15.47
C ALA A 323 3.94 -9.40 16.28
N LEU A 324 3.07 -10.30 15.80
CA LEU A 324 2.82 -11.61 16.41
C LEU A 324 4.05 -12.52 16.38
N ALA A 325 5.06 -12.19 15.59
CA ALA A 325 6.33 -12.91 15.50
C ALA A 325 6.15 -14.44 15.32
N SER A 326 5.20 -14.83 14.46
CA SER A 326 4.99 -16.22 14.04
C SER A 326 5.07 -16.35 12.53
N ALA A 327 5.54 -17.49 12.03
CA ALA A 327 5.68 -17.76 10.61
C ALA A 327 4.34 -17.57 9.87
N MET A 328 3.26 -18.18 10.35
CA MET A 328 1.95 -18.09 9.73
C MET A 328 1.36 -16.67 9.77
N ALA A 329 1.51 -15.93 10.88
CA ALA A 329 1.04 -14.55 10.97
C ALA A 329 1.80 -13.64 10.00
N THR A 330 3.11 -13.82 9.88
CA THR A 330 3.96 -13.06 8.95
C THR A 330 3.57 -13.36 7.49
N GLN A 331 3.37 -14.63 7.13
CA GLN A 331 2.84 -15.00 5.80
C GLN A 331 1.49 -14.33 5.54
N GLY A 332 0.57 -14.37 6.49
CA GLY A 332 -0.73 -13.70 6.40
C GLY A 332 -0.60 -12.19 6.19
N ALA A 333 0.34 -11.54 6.89
CA ALA A 333 0.61 -10.11 6.76
C ALA A 333 1.14 -9.75 5.36
N VAL A 334 2.07 -10.52 4.81
CA VAL A 334 2.61 -10.33 3.45
C VAL A 334 1.51 -10.55 2.41
N LEU A 335 0.76 -11.65 2.50
CA LEU A 335 -0.38 -11.89 1.61
C LEU A 335 -1.43 -10.78 1.70
N HIS A 336 -1.58 -10.15 2.88
CA HIS A 336 -2.52 -9.04 3.04
C HIS A 336 -2.06 -7.77 2.29
N ILE A 337 -0.76 -7.58 2.04
CA ILE A 337 -0.27 -6.51 1.14
C ILE A 337 -0.89 -6.67 -0.25
N VAL A 338 -0.85 -7.89 -0.81
CA VAL A 338 -1.35 -8.22 -2.16
C VAL A 338 -2.86 -8.07 -2.24
N THR A 339 -3.57 -8.78 -1.36
CA THR A 339 -5.04 -8.89 -1.42
C THR A 339 -5.73 -7.58 -1.11
N HIS A 340 -5.20 -6.83 -0.13
CA HIS A 340 -5.69 -5.50 0.21
C HIS A 340 -5.44 -4.50 -0.93
N ALA A 341 -4.30 -4.57 -1.62
CA ALA A 341 -4.01 -3.67 -2.74
C ALA A 341 -5.04 -3.84 -3.86
N ALA A 342 -5.33 -5.07 -4.29
CA ALA A 342 -6.32 -5.37 -5.32
C ALA A 342 -7.75 -4.95 -4.91
N GLY A 343 -8.17 -5.25 -3.69
CA GLY A 343 -9.49 -4.84 -3.20
C GLY A 343 -9.63 -3.33 -3.06
N LYS A 344 -8.64 -2.64 -2.48
CA LYS A 344 -8.73 -1.20 -2.23
C LYS A 344 -8.66 -0.36 -3.50
N ILE A 345 -7.82 -0.72 -4.47
CA ILE A 345 -7.76 0.02 -5.72
C ILE A 345 -9.13 0.00 -6.42
N THR A 346 -9.81 -1.14 -6.42
CA THR A 346 -11.17 -1.28 -6.96
C THR A 346 -12.15 -0.34 -6.25
N LEU A 347 -12.14 -0.31 -4.91
CA LEU A 347 -13.03 0.54 -4.12
C LEU A 347 -12.80 2.04 -4.37
N PHE A 348 -11.53 2.47 -4.43
CA PHE A 348 -11.22 3.87 -4.75
C PHE A 348 -11.56 4.23 -6.20
N PHE A 349 -11.34 3.33 -7.15
CA PHE A 349 -11.75 3.56 -8.54
C PHE A 349 -13.26 3.74 -8.65
N VAL A 350 -14.02 2.92 -7.93
CA VAL A 350 -15.48 3.07 -7.86
C VAL A 350 -15.88 4.41 -7.24
N ALA A 351 -15.26 4.81 -6.13
CA ALA A 351 -15.55 6.11 -5.50
C ALA A 351 -15.32 7.29 -6.47
N GLY A 352 -14.24 7.25 -7.25
CA GLY A 352 -13.98 8.26 -8.25
C GLY A 352 -14.89 8.16 -9.48
N ALA A 353 -15.30 6.96 -9.89
CA ALA A 353 -16.28 6.76 -10.94
C ALA A 353 -17.64 7.38 -10.56
N ILE A 354 -18.11 7.15 -9.34
CA ILE A 354 -19.32 7.78 -8.81
C ILE A 354 -19.20 9.30 -8.85
N TYR A 355 -18.05 9.85 -8.46
CA TYR A 355 -17.81 11.29 -8.48
C TYR A 355 -17.79 11.86 -9.91
N VAL A 356 -17.12 11.20 -10.86
CA VAL A 356 -17.09 11.68 -12.27
C VAL A 356 -18.46 11.59 -12.92
N GLY A 357 -19.15 10.44 -12.74
CA GLY A 357 -20.42 10.17 -13.40
C GLY A 357 -21.62 10.86 -12.81
N ALA A 358 -21.63 11.11 -11.49
CA ALA A 358 -22.82 11.58 -10.76
C ALA A 358 -22.54 12.80 -9.85
N LYS A 359 -21.28 13.21 -9.70
CA LYS A 359 -20.86 14.29 -8.77
C LYS A 359 -21.27 14.04 -7.32
N MET A 360 -21.39 12.77 -6.92
CA MET A 360 -21.69 12.37 -5.55
C MET A 360 -20.40 11.97 -4.83
N SER A 361 -20.28 12.34 -3.57
CA SER A 361 -19.17 11.95 -2.70
C SER A 361 -19.62 11.38 -1.37
N LYS A 362 -20.88 11.60 -0.98
CA LYS A 362 -21.45 11.16 0.28
C LYS A 362 -22.24 9.86 0.10
N ILE A 363 -22.17 9.00 1.10
CA ILE A 363 -22.89 7.71 1.13
C ILE A 363 -24.39 7.93 1.22
N SER A 364 -24.82 8.96 1.96
CA SER A 364 -26.22 9.37 2.06
C SER A 364 -26.83 9.78 0.70
N GLU A 365 -26.01 10.22 -0.27
CA GLU A 365 -26.46 10.58 -1.62
C GLU A 365 -26.68 9.38 -2.56
N LEU A 366 -26.26 8.16 -2.17
CA LEU A 366 -26.24 6.99 -3.05
C LEU A 366 -27.56 6.22 -3.13
N ASN A 367 -28.58 6.61 -2.35
CA ASN A 367 -29.84 5.90 -2.23
C ASN A 367 -30.51 5.64 -3.58
N GLY A 368 -30.76 4.37 -3.92
CA GLY A 368 -31.48 3.96 -5.11
C GLY A 368 -30.75 4.12 -6.45
N HIS A 369 -29.48 4.54 -6.44
CA HIS A 369 -28.70 4.74 -7.67
C HIS A 369 -28.03 3.47 -8.23
N GLY A 370 -28.22 2.30 -7.60
CA GLY A 370 -27.67 1.02 -8.06
C GLY A 370 -28.10 0.67 -9.50
N LYS A 371 -29.35 0.90 -9.86
CA LYS A 371 -29.85 0.68 -11.22
C LYS A 371 -29.31 1.67 -12.25
N SER A 372 -28.86 2.86 -11.83
CA SER A 372 -28.25 3.86 -12.72
C SER A 372 -26.78 3.57 -13.02
N MET A 373 -26.08 2.87 -12.12
CA MET A 373 -24.65 2.51 -12.23
C MET A 373 -24.42 1.06 -11.76
N PRO A 374 -25.07 0.05 -12.36
CA PRO A 374 -25.09 -1.31 -11.80
C PRO A 374 -23.70 -1.93 -11.73
N LEU A 375 -22.91 -1.80 -12.79
CA LEU A 375 -21.54 -2.32 -12.87
C LEU A 375 -20.62 -1.71 -11.80
N ILE A 376 -20.76 -0.41 -11.54
CA ILE A 376 -19.94 0.33 -10.59
C ILE A 376 -20.22 -0.14 -9.15
N PHE A 377 -21.51 -0.27 -8.77
CA PHE A 377 -21.86 -0.75 -7.44
C PHE A 377 -21.63 -2.27 -7.27
N LEU A 378 -21.72 -3.06 -8.34
CA LEU A 378 -21.31 -4.47 -8.33
C LEU A 378 -19.80 -4.60 -8.09
N ALA A 379 -18.97 -3.77 -8.74
CA ALA A 379 -17.53 -3.74 -8.51
C ALA A 379 -17.20 -3.30 -7.07
N PHE A 380 -17.95 -2.35 -6.51
CA PHE A 380 -17.82 -1.98 -5.10
C PHE A 380 -18.14 -3.15 -4.18
N PHE A 381 -19.22 -3.89 -4.46
CA PHE A 381 -19.61 -5.08 -3.71
C PHE A 381 -18.51 -6.15 -3.73
N ILE A 382 -17.97 -6.49 -4.91
CA ILE A 382 -16.90 -7.48 -5.05
C ILE A 382 -15.61 -7.03 -4.33
N GLY A 383 -15.18 -5.77 -4.52
CA GLY A 383 -14.04 -5.23 -3.81
C GLY A 383 -14.24 -5.24 -2.28
N SER A 384 -15.46 -4.98 -1.81
CA SER A 384 -15.81 -5.06 -0.39
C SER A 384 -15.73 -6.48 0.15
N LEU A 385 -16.25 -7.49 -0.57
CA LEU A 385 -16.11 -8.90 -0.19
C LEU A 385 -14.64 -9.31 -0.04
N SER A 386 -13.74 -8.78 -0.92
CA SER A 386 -12.31 -9.02 -0.82
C SER A 386 -11.72 -8.43 0.47
N ILE A 387 -12.08 -7.20 0.84
CA ILE A 387 -11.61 -6.57 2.09
C ILE A 387 -12.19 -7.26 3.33
N ILE A 388 -13.43 -7.70 3.28
CA ILE A 388 -14.06 -8.48 4.36
C ILE A 388 -13.38 -9.84 4.51
N GLY A 389 -12.91 -10.44 3.42
CA GLY A 389 -12.26 -11.75 3.39
C GLY A 389 -13.23 -12.91 3.19
N VAL A 390 -14.22 -12.73 2.30
CA VAL A 390 -15.22 -13.77 1.97
C VAL A 390 -14.74 -14.52 0.73
N PRO A 391 -14.63 -15.87 0.76
CA PRO A 391 -14.35 -16.66 -0.44
C PRO A 391 -15.46 -16.48 -1.52
N PRO A 392 -15.13 -16.52 -2.80
CA PRO A 392 -13.83 -16.76 -3.43
C PRO A 392 -13.03 -15.48 -3.74
N MET A 393 -12.90 -14.56 -2.78
CA MET A 393 -12.12 -13.34 -2.92
C MET A 393 -10.76 -13.52 -2.27
N ALA A 394 -9.72 -12.91 -2.86
CA ALA A 394 -8.32 -13.06 -2.44
C ALA A 394 -8.06 -12.77 -0.95
N GLY A 395 -8.79 -11.79 -0.38
CA GLY A 395 -8.64 -11.40 1.02
C GLY A 395 -8.90 -12.50 2.05
N SER A 396 -9.60 -13.57 1.68
CA SER A 396 -9.84 -14.71 2.57
C SER A 396 -8.53 -15.45 2.92
N TRP A 397 -7.60 -15.60 1.97
CA TRP A 397 -6.31 -16.24 2.23
C TRP A 397 -5.49 -15.50 3.27
N SER A 398 -5.31 -14.19 3.11
CA SER A 398 -4.52 -13.42 4.05
C SER A 398 -5.11 -13.43 5.47
N LYS A 399 -6.44 -13.32 5.61
CA LYS A 399 -7.09 -13.36 6.91
C LYS A 399 -7.04 -14.75 7.54
N PHE A 400 -7.14 -15.80 6.74
CA PHE A 400 -6.99 -17.18 7.22
C PHE A 400 -5.61 -17.38 7.86
N PHE A 401 -4.52 -17.01 7.16
CA PHE A 401 -3.16 -17.13 7.69
C PHE A 401 -2.92 -16.25 8.93
N LEU A 402 -3.47 -15.02 8.94
CA LEU A 402 -3.39 -14.13 10.11
C LEU A 402 -4.08 -14.72 11.35
N MET A 403 -5.27 -15.30 11.17
CA MET A 403 -6.00 -15.96 12.26
C MET A 403 -5.27 -17.22 12.75
N LEU A 404 -4.74 -18.03 11.83
CA LEU A 404 -3.98 -19.21 12.17
C LEU A 404 -2.71 -18.84 12.96
N GLY A 405 -1.95 -17.83 12.51
CA GLY A 405 -0.76 -17.35 13.19
C GLY A 405 -1.05 -16.71 14.56
N ALA A 406 -2.20 -16.06 14.74
CA ALA A 406 -2.63 -15.56 16.05
C ALA A 406 -2.94 -16.71 17.03
N ALA A 407 -3.49 -17.83 16.53
CA ALA A 407 -3.71 -19.03 17.32
C ALA A 407 -2.39 -19.70 17.71
N GLU A 408 -1.45 -19.87 16.76
CA GLU A 408 -0.13 -20.49 16.99
C GLU A 408 0.72 -19.69 17.98
N SER A 409 0.70 -18.37 17.90
CA SER A 409 1.46 -17.48 18.80
C SER A 409 0.88 -17.37 20.21
N GLY A 410 -0.25 -18.04 20.51
CA GLY A 410 -0.90 -18.02 21.81
C GLY A 410 -1.67 -16.70 22.11
N HIS A 411 -1.71 -15.75 21.18
CA HIS A 411 -2.40 -14.47 21.35
C HIS A 411 -3.90 -14.57 20.98
N LEU A 412 -4.66 -15.41 21.70
CA LEU A 412 -6.08 -15.70 21.41
C LEU A 412 -6.96 -14.45 21.38
N PHE A 413 -6.64 -13.41 22.15
CA PHE A 413 -7.39 -12.15 22.10
C PHE A 413 -7.33 -11.48 20.73
N VAL A 414 -6.25 -11.69 19.94
CA VAL A 414 -6.11 -11.16 18.58
C VAL A 414 -7.13 -11.80 17.63
N LEU A 415 -7.50 -13.08 17.85
CA LEU A 415 -8.59 -13.71 17.09
C LEU A 415 -9.91 -12.97 17.29
N VAL A 416 -10.20 -12.56 18.52
CA VAL A 416 -11.38 -11.77 18.84
C VAL A 416 -11.31 -10.40 18.16
N VAL A 417 -10.15 -9.74 18.20
CA VAL A 417 -9.92 -8.47 17.50
C VAL A 417 -10.14 -8.59 15.99
N PHE A 418 -9.58 -9.61 15.34
CA PHE A 418 -9.77 -9.86 13.91
C PHE A 418 -11.25 -10.15 13.57
N SER A 419 -11.94 -10.92 14.39
CA SER A 419 -13.35 -11.27 14.20
C SER A 419 -14.25 -10.03 14.32
N ILE A 420 -14.09 -9.23 15.37
CA ILE A 420 -14.83 -7.97 15.55
C ILE A 420 -14.59 -7.03 14.38
N SER A 421 -13.32 -6.84 13.98
CA SER A 421 -12.98 -5.97 12.86
C SER A 421 -13.58 -6.46 11.54
N THR A 422 -13.64 -7.77 11.32
CA THR A 422 -14.26 -8.33 10.12
C THR A 422 -15.77 -8.02 10.06
N ILE A 423 -16.48 -8.11 11.19
CA ILE A 423 -17.89 -7.73 11.31
C ILE A 423 -18.06 -6.22 11.04
N LEU A 424 -17.21 -5.38 11.62
CA LEU A 424 -17.25 -3.93 11.39
C LEU A 424 -16.97 -3.60 9.92
N ASN A 425 -16.02 -4.28 9.28
CA ASN A 425 -15.71 -4.13 7.85
C ASN A 425 -16.93 -4.50 6.99
N ALA A 426 -17.61 -5.59 7.31
CA ALA A 426 -18.82 -5.97 6.62
C ALA A 426 -19.92 -4.91 6.76
N TYR A 427 -20.11 -4.39 7.95
CA TYR A 427 -21.12 -3.37 8.21
C TYR A 427 -20.90 -2.10 7.37
N TYR A 428 -19.73 -1.44 7.49
CA TYR A 428 -19.55 -0.15 6.84
C TYR A 428 -19.26 -0.22 5.33
N LEU A 429 -18.79 -1.37 4.81
CA LEU A 429 -18.62 -1.54 3.36
C LEU A 429 -19.89 -1.96 2.66
N MET A 430 -20.68 -2.90 3.26
CA MET A 430 -21.91 -3.39 2.66
C MET A 430 -23.05 -2.36 2.70
N GLU A 431 -22.99 -1.38 3.59
CA GLU A 431 -23.95 -0.28 3.62
C GLU A 431 -24.03 0.45 2.26
N ILE A 432 -22.89 0.65 1.57
CA ILE A 432 -22.83 1.40 0.31
C ILE A 432 -23.60 0.72 -0.81
N PRO A 433 -23.33 -0.55 -1.20
CA PRO A 433 -24.14 -1.22 -2.21
C PRO A 433 -25.58 -1.48 -1.74
N ALA A 434 -25.80 -1.72 -0.44
CA ALA A 434 -27.13 -1.91 0.09
C ALA A 434 -28.01 -0.65 -0.09
N ARG A 435 -27.48 0.55 0.25
CA ARG A 435 -28.20 1.81 -0.02
C ARG A 435 -28.46 2.02 -1.50
N ALA A 436 -27.49 1.71 -2.35
CA ALA A 436 -27.61 1.91 -3.78
C ALA A 436 -28.70 1.03 -4.42
N PHE A 437 -28.86 -0.22 -3.99
CA PHE A 437 -29.81 -1.15 -4.62
C PHE A 437 -31.17 -1.24 -3.92
N PHE A 438 -31.24 -1.08 -2.59
CA PHE A 438 -32.44 -1.39 -1.82
C PHE A 438 -33.19 -0.14 -1.30
N LEU A 439 -32.57 1.03 -1.25
CA LEU A 439 -33.27 2.25 -0.86
C LEU A 439 -33.96 2.93 -2.05
N LYS A 440 -34.93 3.80 -1.74
CA LYS A 440 -35.64 4.58 -2.76
C LYS A 440 -34.69 5.65 -3.32
N LYS A 441 -34.81 5.87 -4.61
CA LYS A 441 -34.06 6.88 -5.35
C LYS A 441 -34.60 8.28 -5.03
N ASP A 442 -33.72 9.18 -4.61
CA ASP A 442 -34.08 10.54 -4.23
C ASP A 442 -34.21 11.47 -5.45
N ARG A 443 -33.42 11.24 -6.51
CA ARG A 443 -33.41 12.04 -7.74
C ARG A 443 -32.98 11.20 -8.95
N GLU A 444 -33.47 11.59 -10.15
CA GLU A 444 -32.97 11.02 -11.39
C GLU A 444 -31.66 11.67 -11.81
N ILE A 445 -30.70 10.86 -12.22
CA ILE A 445 -29.41 11.32 -12.74
C ILE A 445 -29.13 10.63 -14.07
N LYS A 446 -28.65 11.44 -15.03
CA LYS A 446 -28.06 10.89 -16.26
C LYS A 446 -26.56 10.68 -15.99
N VAL A 447 -26.16 9.42 -15.97
CA VAL A 447 -24.74 9.05 -15.75
C VAL A 447 -24.06 8.89 -17.11
N LYS A 448 -22.95 9.60 -17.29
CA LYS A 448 -22.05 9.39 -18.43
C LYS A 448 -20.70 8.95 -17.89
N MET A 449 -20.37 7.67 -18.12
CA MET A 449 -19.14 7.07 -17.59
C MET A 449 -18.09 6.91 -18.71
N PRO A 450 -16.89 7.51 -18.59
CA PRO A 450 -15.81 7.29 -19.54
C PRO A 450 -15.33 5.82 -19.50
N THR A 451 -15.09 5.25 -20.66
CA THR A 451 -14.60 3.86 -20.81
C THR A 451 -13.25 3.65 -20.10
N LEU A 452 -12.37 4.65 -20.13
CA LEU A 452 -11.07 4.62 -19.45
C LEU A 452 -11.18 4.59 -17.91
N ILE A 453 -12.36 4.82 -17.34
CA ILE A 453 -12.66 4.60 -15.93
C ILE A 453 -13.20 3.19 -15.71
N THR A 454 -14.10 2.74 -16.59
CA THR A 454 -14.82 1.49 -16.44
C THR A 454 -13.92 0.26 -16.63
N ILE A 455 -13.04 0.28 -17.64
CA ILE A 455 -12.13 -0.85 -17.92
C ILE A 455 -11.23 -1.18 -16.72
N PRO A 456 -10.48 -0.23 -16.12
CA PRO A 456 -9.65 -0.54 -14.94
C PRO A 456 -10.46 -1.07 -13.75
N ILE A 457 -11.69 -0.60 -13.54
CA ILE A 457 -12.57 -1.11 -12.48
C ILE A 457 -12.88 -2.59 -12.72
N ILE A 458 -13.26 -2.95 -13.95
CA ILE A 458 -13.56 -4.34 -14.31
C ILE A 458 -12.31 -5.21 -14.13
N CYS A 459 -11.16 -4.77 -14.65
CA CYS A 459 -9.91 -5.51 -14.56
C CYS A 459 -9.48 -5.74 -13.11
N THR A 460 -9.52 -4.71 -12.26
CA THR A 460 -9.15 -4.85 -10.84
C THR A 460 -10.16 -5.68 -10.05
N CYS A 461 -11.44 -5.65 -10.43
CA CYS A 461 -12.48 -6.51 -9.89
C CYS A 461 -12.20 -7.99 -10.20
N PHE A 462 -11.88 -8.32 -11.46
CA PHE A 462 -11.45 -9.67 -11.84
C PHE A 462 -10.14 -10.08 -11.18
N LEU A 463 -9.20 -9.15 -11.01
CA LEU A 463 -7.95 -9.42 -10.33
C LEU A 463 -8.17 -9.93 -8.90
N THR A 464 -9.14 -9.38 -8.15
CA THR A 464 -9.45 -9.85 -6.79
C THR A 464 -9.98 -11.29 -6.76
N ILE A 465 -10.65 -11.72 -7.82
CA ILE A 465 -11.16 -13.09 -7.96
C ILE A 465 -10.03 -14.02 -8.43
N ILE A 466 -9.30 -13.62 -9.47
CA ILE A 466 -8.19 -14.42 -10.03
C ILE A 466 -7.13 -14.71 -8.95
N LEU A 467 -6.77 -13.72 -8.14
CA LEU A 467 -5.80 -13.87 -7.06
C LEU A 467 -6.23 -14.90 -6.00
N PHE A 468 -7.53 -15.19 -5.85
CA PHE A 468 -7.96 -16.26 -4.96
C PHE A 468 -7.48 -17.64 -5.45
N PHE A 469 -7.56 -17.88 -6.76
CA PHE A 469 -7.14 -19.14 -7.38
C PHE A 469 -5.64 -19.19 -7.72
N ALA A 470 -5.00 -18.03 -7.90
CA ALA A 470 -3.60 -17.88 -8.28
C ALA A 470 -2.72 -17.40 -7.11
N MET A 471 -3.04 -17.77 -5.87
CA MET A 471 -2.28 -17.34 -4.69
C MET A 471 -1.01 -18.16 -4.43
N GLU A 472 -0.88 -19.35 -5.03
CA GLU A 472 0.21 -20.29 -4.78
C GLU A 472 1.63 -19.69 -4.92
N PRO A 473 1.98 -18.92 -5.99
CA PRO A 473 3.30 -18.32 -6.11
C PRO A 473 3.63 -17.36 -4.97
N PHE A 474 2.63 -16.60 -4.51
CA PHE A 474 2.80 -15.69 -3.37
C PHE A 474 2.97 -16.46 -2.06
N GLN A 475 2.21 -17.54 -1.85
CA GLN A 475 2.37 -18.41 -0.69
C GLN A 475 3.76 -19.06 -0.66
N LYS A 476 4.27 -19.50 -1.82
CA LYS A 476 5.63 -20.07 -1.93
C LYS A 476 6.68 -19.02 -1.55
N LEU A 477 6.59 -17.80 -2.06
CA LEU A 477 7.52 -16.71 -1.69
C LEU A 477 7.45 -16.38 -0.19
N THR A 478 6.24 -16.34 0.38
CA THR A 478 6.11 -16.07 1.83
C THR A 478 6.66 -17.20 2.69
N SER A 479 6.59 -18.46 2.25
CA SER A 479 7.21 -19.58 2.96
C SER A 479 8.74 -19.53 2.91
N ILE A 480 9.34 -19.11 1.78
CA ILE A 480 10.80 -18.90 1.68
C ILE A 480 11.28 -17.83 2.66
N MET A 481 10.45 -16.79 2.89
CA MET A 481 10.80 -15.68 3.77
C MET A 481 10.84 -16.06 5.26
N VAL A 482 10.03 -17.01 5.70
CA VAL A 482 9.85 -17.35 7.12
C VAL A 482 10.55 -18.64 7.55
N ASN A 483 11.09 -19.42 6.60
CA ASN A 483 11.96 -20.57 6.81
C ASN A 483 13.43 -20.15 6.73
#